data_9b5aa3b51fa7878ee99f8a67af3fbd7e
#
_entry.id   9b5aa3b51fa7878ee99f8a67af3fbd7e
#
_cell.length_a   1.000
_cell.length_b   1.000
_cell.length_c   1.000
_cell.angle_alpha   90.00
_cell.angle_beta   90.00
_cell.angle_gamma   90.00
#
_symmetry.space_group_name_H-M   'P 1'
#
loop_
_entity.id
_entity.type
_entity.pdbx_description
1 polymer ?
#
loop_
_entity_poly.entity_id
_entity_poly.type
_entity_poly.pdbx_seq_one_letter_code
_entity_poly.pdbx_strand_id
1 'polypeptide(L)'
;DCVTISAGIDAGQPWRRSHGDTITYTDWQRDNFWRAIASVVGTGKAVGCEADHLTMVQAEKLNDFLKPKRGMDVAPATMQQRMTKSAAEIALIKQGAQVADVGGYAIKDAVRVGATELEVAMAGRDAMEREIARRFPDAEYRDTWVWFQSGLNTDGAHNPVTNRKLQRGDILSLNCFPMISGYYTALERTMFVGE
;
A
#
# COMPACT_ATOMS: atom_id res chain seq x y z
N ASP A 1 -7.33 -24.95 3.11
CA ASP A 1 -8.53 -24.10 3.07
C ASP A 1 -8.12 -22.67 3.41
N CYS A 2 -8.72 -21.69 2.75
CA CYS A 2 -8.51 -20.27 3.00
C CYS A 2 -9.82 -19.69 3.59
N VAL A 3 -9.71 -18.93 4.67
CA VAL A 3 -10.85 -18.25 5.29
C VAL A 3 -10.51 -16.81 5.54
N THR A 4 -11.30 -15.90 5.01
CA THR A 4 -11.17 -14.46 5.30
C THR A 4 -12.12 -14.07 6.43
N ILE A 5 -11.58 -13.43 7.47
CA ILE A 5 -12.37 -12.97 8.62
C ILE A 5 -12.39 -11.45 8.61
N SER A 6 -13.58 -10.86 8.59
CA SER A 6 -13.75 -9.40 8.53
C SER A 6 -14.84 -8.90 9.48
N ALA A 7 -14.78 -7.62 9.83
CA ALA A 7 -15.90 -6.97 10.51
C ALA A 7 -17.14 -6.93 9.61
N GLY A 8 -18.33 -6.99 10.21
CA GLY A 8 -19.59 -6.99 9.48
C GLY A 8 -19.78 -5.76 8.58
N ILE A 9 -19.22 -4.61 8.97
CA ILE A 9 -19.24 -3.38 8.17
C ILE A 9 -18.50 -3.54 6.84
N ASP A 10 -17.48 -4.40 6.78
CA ASP A 10 -16.65 -4.63 5.59
C ASP A 10 -17.02 -5.92 4.84
N ALA A 11 -18.07 -6.63 5.26
CA ALA A 11 -18.43 -7.97 4.78
C ALA A 11 -18.54 -8.08 3.25
N GLY A 12 -18.97 -7.02 2.58
CA GLY A 12 -19.12 -6.99 1.12
C GLY A 12 -17.80 -7.11 0.36
N GLN A 13 -16.70 -6.64 0.90
CA GLN A 13 -15.39 -6.67 0.24
C GLN A 13 -14.81 -8.10 0.17
N PRO A 14 -14.63 -8.80 1.31
CA PRO A 14 -14.14 -10.18 1.27
C PRO A 14 -15.06 -11.11 0.50
N TRP A 15 -16.37 -10.96 0.64
CA TRP A 15 -17.33 -11.79 -0.08
C TRP A 15 -17.16 -11.72 -1.61
N ARG A 16 -16.84 -10.54 -2.15
CA ARG A 16 -16.64 -10.38 -3.60
C ARG A 16 -15.23 -10.75 -4.08
N ARG A 17 -14.22 -10.73 -3.21
CA ARG A 17 -12.81 -10.64 -3.64
C ARG A 17 -11.86 -11.65 -3.03
N SER A 18 -12.19 -12.23 -1.86
CA SER A 18 -11.31 -13.22 -1.27
C SER A 18 -11.55 -14.60 -1.87
N HIS A 19 -10.50 -15.41 -1.85
CA HIS A 19 -10.61 -16.83 -2.15
C HIS A 19 -11.04 -17.61 -0.91
N GLY A 20 -11.81 -18.67 -1.10
CA GLY A 20 -12.29 -19.54 -0.02
C GLY A 20 -13.47 -18.95 0.73
N ASP A 21 -13.63 -19.35 1.98
CA ASP A 21 -14.76 -18.98 2.81
C ASP A 21 -14.58 -17.59 3.43
N THR A 22 -15.69 -16.94 3.76
CA THR A 22 -15.70 -15.66 4.47
C THR A 22 -16.53 -15.77 5.75
N ILE A 23 -15.99 -15.24 6.85
CA ILE A 23 -16.68 -15.15 8.13
C ILE A 23 -16.70 -13.68 8.56
N THR A 24 -17.85 -13.21 9.00
CA THR A 24 -18.00 -11.86 9.54
C THR A 24 -18.31 -11.90 11.03
N TYR A 25 -17.82 -10.89 11.75
CA TYR A 25 -18.11 -10.67 13.16
C TYR A 25 -18.66 -9.26 13.37
N THR A 26 -19.47 -9.12 14.44
CA THR A 26 -19.97 -7.84 14.94
C THR A 26 -19.43 -7.60 16.34
N ASP A 27 -19.73 -6.44 16.93
CA ASP A 27 -19.30 -6.09 18.30
C ASP A 27 -17.79 -6.32 18.52
N TRP A 28 -16.99 -5.72 17.68
CA TRP A 28 -15.51 -5.86 17.70
C TRP A 28 -14.89 -5.54 19.08
N GLN A 29 -15.54 -4.70 19.89
CA GLN A 29 -15.13 -4.36 21.25
C GLN A 29 -15.18 -5.55 22.23
N ARG A 30 -15.88 -6.64 21.87
CA ARG A 30 -16.05 -7.83 22.70
C ARG A 30 -15.15 -8.99 22.31
N ASP A 31 -14.04 -8.71 21.64
CA ASP A 31 -13.10 -9.73 21.13
C ASP A 31 -13.72 -10.73 20.14
N ASN A 32 -14.80 -10.38 19.47
CA ASN A 32 -15.47 -11.27 18.52
C ASN A 32 -14.60 -11.61 17.31
N PHE A 33 -13.65 -10.75 16.94
CA PHE A 33 -12.61 -11.10 15.96
C PHE A 33 -11.82 -12.35 16.38
N TRP A 34 -11.36 -12.39 17.62
CA TRP A 34 -10.60 -13.53 18.14
C TRP A 34 -11.46 -14.79 18.33
N ARG A 35 -12.74 -14.62 18.65
CA ARG A 35 -13.71 -15.73 18.68
C ARG A 35 -13.94 -16.31 17.30
N ALA A 36 -14.05 -15.46 16.27
CA ALA A 36 -14.16 -15.89 14.88
C ALA A 36 -12.90 -16.65 14.44
N ILE A 37 -11.70 -16.17 14.76
CA ILE A 37 -10.45 -16.90 14.51
C ILE A 37 -10.48 -18.27 15.21
N ALA A 38 -10.84 -18.30 16.49
CA ALA A 38 -10.88 -19.54 17.25
C ALA A 38 -11.91 -20.55 16.71
N SER A 39 -13.02 -20.08 16.11
CA SER A 39 -14.02 -20.96 15.48
C SER A 39 -13.48 -21.68 14.23
N VAL A 40 -12.54 -21.07 13.52
CA VAL A 40 -11.88 -21.65 12.34
C VAL A 40 -10.68 -22.50 12.71
N VAL A 41 -9.76 -21.92 13.46
CA VAL A 41 -8.48 -22.56 13.81
C VAL A 41 -8.65 -23.64 14.88
N GLY A 42 -9.59 -23.44 15.80
CA GLY A 42 -9.75 -24.25 17.00
C GLY A 42 -8.71 -23.90 18.06
N THR A 43 -8.71 -24.65 19.17
CA THR A 43 -7.80 -24.43 20.30
C THR A 43 -6.79 -25.57 20.45
N GLY A 44 -5.65 -25.29 21.10
CA GLY A 44 -4.66 -26.32 21.45
C GLY A 44 -3.93 -26.92 20.26
N LYS A 45 -3.86 -26.25 19.12
CA LYS A 45 -3.14 -26.69 17.92
C LYS A 45 -1.79 -26.01 17.78
N ALA A 46 -0.95 -26.44 16.84
CA ALA A 46 0.16 -25.66 16.37
C ALA A 46 -0.37 -24.50 15.49
N VAL A 47 0.09 -23.28 15.76
CA VAL A 47 -0.37 -22.08 15.06
C VAL A 47 0.84 -21.34 14.49
N GLY A 48 0.83 -21.08 13.19
CA GLY A 48 1.76 -20.16 12.54
C GLY A 48 1.14 -18.76 12.46
N CYS A 49 1.93 -17.73 12.71
CA CYS A 49 1.53 -16.33 12.55
C CYS A 49 2.69 -15.51 11.97
N GLU A 50 2.36 -14.44 11.27
CA GLU A 50 3.35 -13.45 10.83
C GLU A 50 3.67 -12.54 12.03
N ALA A 51 4.74 -12.88 12.77
CA ALA A 51 5.06 -12.22 14.04
C ALA A 51 5.48 -10.75 13.88
N ASP A 52 6.00 -10.38 12.71
CA ASP A 52 6.37 -9.02 12.34
C ASP A 52 5.16 -8.08 12.14
N HIS A 53 3.94 -8.63 12.03
CA HIS A 53 2.68 -7.90 11.89
C HIS A 53 1.80 -7.92 13.14
N LEU A 54 2.17 -8.71 14.16
CA LEU A 54 1.41 -8.80 15.40
C LEU A 54 1.92 -7.78 16.44
N THR A 55 1.00 -6.97 16.95
CA THR A 55 1.30 -6.19 18.15
C THR A 55 1.35 -7.11 19.38
N MET A 56 1.97 -6.65 20.47
CA MET A 56 2.00 -7.41 21.74
C MET A 56 0.60 -7.76 22.23
N VAL A 57 -0.34 -6.83 22.16
CA VAL A 57 -1.74 -7.07 22.55
C VAL A 57 -2.40 -8.13 21.68
N GLN A 58 -2.15 -8.11 20.37
CA GLN A 58 -2.67 -9.14 19.46
C GLN A 58 -2.07 -10.51 19.76
N ALA A 59 -0.79 -10.59 20.11
CA ALA A 59 -0.14 -11.85 20.49
C ALA A 59 -0.71 -12.41 21.81
N GLU A 60 -0.99 -11.56 22.79
CA GLU A 60 -1.68 -11.95 24.04
C GLU A 60 -3.07 -12.51 23.73
N LYS A 61 -3.87 -11.79 22.91
CA LYS A 61 -5.21 -12.25 22.50
C LYS A 61 -5.16 -13.57 21.73
N LEU A 62 -4.19 -13.74 20.83
CA LEU A 62 -3.98 -15.01 20.13
C LEU A 62 -3.76 -16.16 21.13
N ASN A 63 -2.90 -15.95 22.11
CA ASN A 63 -2.64 -16.95 23.14
C ASN A 63 -3.87 -17.25 24.01
N ASP A 64 -4.62 -16.24 24.42
CA ASP A 64 -5.80 -16.40 25.26
C ASP A 64 -6.92 -17.19 24.56
N PHE A 65 -7.18 -16.88 23.29
CA PHE A 65 -8.28 -17.47 22.55
C PHE A 65 -7.94 -18.81 21.88
N LEU A 66 -6.73 -18.98 21.35
CA LEU A 66 -6.33 -20.21 20.65
C LEU A 66 -5.60 -21.20 21.54
N LYS A 67 -4.97 -20.76 22.63
CA LYS A 67 -4.17 -21.59 23.54
C LYS A 67 -3.25 -22.55 22.79
N PRO A 68 -2.38 -22.05 21.90
CA PRO A 68 -1.61 -22.89 20.99
C PRO A 68 -0.65 -23.80 21.76
N LYS A 69 -0.56 -25.07 21.36
CA LYS A 69 0.48 -25.99 21.88
C LYS A 69 1.87 -25.57 21.40
N ARG A 70 1.96 -24.96 20.25
CA ARG A 70 3.20 -24.45 19.63
C ARG A 70 2.84 -23.25 18.76
N GLY A 71 3.51 -22.13 18.99
CA GLY A 71 3.54 -20.99 18.09
C GLY A 71 4.75 -21.08 17.15
N MET A 72 4.60 -20.65 15.91
CA MET A 72 5.68 -20.54 14.94
C MET A 72 5.57 -19.20 14.22
N ASP A 73 6.70 -18.51 14.08
CA ASP A 73 6.77 -17.37 13.18
C ASP A 73 6.89 -17.85 11.73
N VAL A 74 5.92 -17.47 10.89
CA VAL A 74 5.90 -17.80 9.46
C VAL A 74 6.23 -16.60 8.57
N ALA A 75 6.48 -15.42 9.15
CA ALA A 75 6.77 -14.20 8.40
C ALA A 75 7.94 -14.35 7.41
N PRO A 76 9.07 -15.01 7.76
CA PRO A 76 10.15 -15.23 6.79
C PRO A 76 9.72 -16.07 5.57
N ALA A 77 8.88 -17.08 5.78
CA ALA A 77 8.40 -17.95 4.70
C ALA A 77 7.40 -17.23 3.80
N THR A 78 6.45 -16.50 4.37
CA THR A 78 5.47 -15.71 3.60
C THR A 78 6.13 -14.55 2.86
N MET A 79 7.15 -13.92 3.45
CA MET A 79 7.96 -12.91 2.76
C MET A 79 8.68 -13.49 1.56
N GLN A 80 9.34 -14.64 1.72
CA GLN A 80 10.02 -15.32 0.62
C GLN A 80 9.06 -15.67 -0.52
N GLN A 81 7.85 -16.11 -0.19
CA GLN A 81 6.80 -16.38 -1.19
C GLN A 81 6.40 -15.11 -1.95
N ARG A 82 6.24 -13.97 -1.27
CA ARG A 82 5.88 -12.68 -1.90
C ARG A 82 7.00 -12.11 -2.77
N MET A 83 8.26 -12.45 -2.51
CA MET A 83 9.40 -11.97 -3.30
C MET A 83 9.39 -12.53 -4.74
N THR A 84 8.87 -13.72 -4.95
CA THR A 84 8.75 -14.33 -6.28
C THR A 84 7.36 -14.07 -6.85
N LYS A 85 7.29 -13.33 -7.95
CA LYS A 85 6.04 -12.92 -8.61
C LYS A 85 5.68 -13.88 -9.74
N SER A 86 4.42 -14.17 -9.88
CA SER A 86 3.86 -14.88 -11.05
C SER A 86 3.91 -13.99 -12.30
N ALA A 87 3.68 -14.59 -13.46
CA ALA A 87 3.62 -13.84 -14.72
C ALA A 87 2.50 -12.78 -14.74
N ALA A 88 1.35 -13.06 -14.11
CA ALA A 88 0.25 -12.12 -14.00
C ALA A 88 0.60 -10.92 -13.10
N GLU A 89 1.24 -11.15 -11.97
CA GLU A 89 1.72 -10.10 -11.08
C GLU A 89 2.78 -9.22 -11.76
N ILE A 90 3.71 -9.83 -12.49
CA ILE A 90 4.72 -9.09 -13.26
C ILE A 90 4.05 -8.23 -14.33
N ALA A 91 3.04 -8.73 -15.02
CA ALA A 91 2.31 -7.95 -16.02
C ALA A 91 1.62 -6.73 -15.39
N LEU A 92 0.99 -6.90 -14.23
CA LEU A 92 0.37 -5.81 -13.48
C LEU A 92 1.41 -4.76 -13.02
N ILE A 93 2.54 -5.20 -12.48
CA ILE A 93 3.63 -4.30 -12.05
C ILE A 93 4.17 -3.48 -13.23
N LYS A 94 4.35 -4.10 -14.41
CA LYS A 94 4.77 -3.38 -15.63
C LYS A 94 3.77 -2.30 -16.04
N GLN A 95 2.49 -2.57 -15.93
CA GLN A 95 1.44 -1.59 -16.21
C GLN A 95 1.42 -0.48 -15.16
N GLY A 96 1.65 -0.80 -13.88
CA GLY A 96 1.81 0.18 -12.81
C GLY A 96 3.00 1.11 -13.06
N ALA A 97 4.11 0.58 -13.53
CA ALA A 97 5.28 1.41 -13.91
C ALA A 97 4.94 2.42 -15.01
N GLN A 98 4.13 2.04 -16.00
CA GLN A 98 3.65 2.97 -17.04
C GLN A 98 2.74 4.07 -16.47
N VAL A 99 1.96 3.78 -15.45
CA VAL A 99 1.17 4.79 -14.73
C VAL A 99 2.09 5.75 -13.96
N ALA A 100 3.16 5.24 -13.34
CA ALA A 100 4.15 6.09 -12.70
C ALA A 100 4.83 7.04 -13.70
N ASP A 101 5.13 6.57 -14.92
CA ASP A 101 5.68 7.41 -16.00
C ASP A 101 4.72 8.56 -16.36
N VAL A 102 3.41 8.31 -16.43
CA VAL A 102 2.39 9.35 -16.68
C VAL A 102 2.44 10.41 -15.58
N GLY A 103 2.53 10.00 -14.32
CA GLY A 103 2.72 10.92 -13.19
C GLY A 103 4.00 11.74 -13.30
N GLY A 104 5.11 11.09 -13.64
CA GLY A 104 6.41 11.74 -13.82
C GLY A 104 6.41 12.78 -14.93
N TYR A 105 5.79 12.51 -16.08
CA TYR A 105 5.62 13.49 -17.15
C TYR A 105 4.74 14.66 -16.72
N ALA A 106 3.64 14.43 -16.04
CA ALA A 106 2.77 15.49 -15.53
C ALA A 106 3.49 16.40 -14.54
N ILE A 107 4.31 15.84 -13.65
CA ILE A 107 5.17 16.62 -12.75
C ILE A 107 6.17 17.47 -13.55
N LYS A 108 6.90 16.87 -14.49
CA LYS A 108 7.84 17.57 -15.34
C LYS A 108 7.19 18.79 -16.02
N ASP A 109 5.99 18.62 -16.56
CA ASP A 109 5.26 19.67 -17.26
C ASP A 109 4.73 20.76 -16.33
N ALA A 110 4.49 20.42 -15.04
CA ALA A 110 4.05 21.37 -14.01
C ALA A 110 5.21 22.18 -13.39
N VAL A 111 6.46 21.73 -13.53
CA VAL A 111 7.63 22.40 -12.99
C VAL A 111 7.84 23.75 -13.66
N ARG A 112 7.76 24.84 -12.87
CA ARG A 112 8.07 26.22 -13.27
C ARG A 112 8.46 27.04 -12.08
N VAL A 113 9.26 28.06 -12.28
CA VAL A 113 9.60 29.04 -11.22
C VAL A 113 8.32 29.63 -10.62
N GLY A 114 8.23 29.62 -9.30
CA GLY A 114 7.10 30.16 -8.54
C GLY A 114 5.94 29.18 -8.30
N ALA A 115 5.88 28.03 -8.98
CA ALA A 115 4.98 26.96 -8.58
C ALA A 115 5.38 26.41 -7.21
N THR A 116 4.44 25.95 -6.41
CA THR A 116 4.73 25.28 -5.15
C THR A 116 5.02 23.80 -5.34
N GLU A 117 5.77 23.20 -4.42
CA GLU A 117 5.97 21.74 -4.40
C GLU A 117 4.61 21.01 -4.41
N LEU A 118 3.63 21.52 -3.64
CA LEU A 118 2.29 20.92 -3.56
C LEU A 118 1.56 20.97 -4.89
N GLU A 119 1.57 22.11 -5.62
CA GLU A 119 0.95 22.21 -6.95
C GLU A 119 1.54 21.20 -7.93
N VAL A 120 2.85 21.05 -7.92
CA VAL A 120 3.56 20.11 -8.80
C VAL A 120 3.25 18.65 -8.41
N ALA A 121 3.26 18.34 -7.12
CA ALA A 121 2.92 17.00 -6.62
C ALA A 121 1.48 16.61 -6.96
N MET A 122 0.52 17.55 -6.82
CA MET A 122 -0.88 17.32 -7.18
C MET A 122 -1.05 17.02 -8.66
N ALA A 123 -0.32 17.71 -9.55
CA ALA A 123 -0.38 17.43 -10.98
C ALA A 123 -0.02 15.98 -11.31
N GLY A 124 1.04 15.46 -10.70
CA GLY A 124 1.44 14.06 -10.86
C GLY A 124 0.43 13.08 -10.29
N ARG A 125 -0.08 13.36 -9.10
CA ARG A 125 -1.08 12.52 -8.43
C ARG A 125 -2.36 12.45 -9.27
N ASP A 126 -2.91 13.57 -9.69
CA ASP A 126 -4.12 13.62 -10.51
C ASP A 126 -3.97 12.87 -11.84
N ALA A 127 -2.81 13.00 -12.48
CA ALA A 127 -2.52 12.30 -13.73
C ALA A 127 -2.50 10.77 -13.52
N MET A 128 -1.87 10.27 -12.46
CA MET A 128 -1.85 8.85 -12.12
C MET A 128 -3.27 8.32 -11.82
N GLU A 129 -4.06 9.04 -11.01
CA GLU A 129 -5.43 8.64 -10.69
C GLU A 129 -6.30 8.50 -11.94
N ARG A 130 -6.25 9.49 -12.84
CA ARG A 130 -6.98 9.46 -14.10
C ARG A 130 -6.54 8.31 -15.00
N GLU A 131 -5.26 8.04 -15.06
CA GLU A 131 -4.71 6.95 -15.86
C GLU A 131 -5.08 5.58 -15.29
N ILE A 132 -5.07 5.41 -13.95
CA ILE A 132 -5.56 4.19 -13.30
C ILE A 132 -7.05 3.99 -13.61
N ALA A 133 -7.87 5.02 -13.44
CA ALA A 133 -9.30 4.93 -13.72
C ALA A 133 -9.59 4.55 -15.19
N ARG A 134 -8.77 5.03 -16.12
CA ARG A 134 -8.90 4.73 -17.56
C ARG A 134 -8.47 3.30 -17.90
N ARG A 135 -7.33 2.83 -17.35
CA ARG A 135 -6.76 1.51 -17.68
C ARG A 135 -7.37 0.38 -16.88
N PHE A 136 -7.75 0.67 -15.65
CA PHE A 136 -8.22 -0.31 -14.68
C PHE A 136 -9.55 0.11 -14.08
N PRO A 137 -10.63 0.21 -14.88
CA PRO A 137 -11.93 0.71 -14.41
C PRO A 137 -12.51 -0.12 -13.25
N ASP A 138 -12.13 -1.39 -13.17
CA ASP A 138 -12.58 -2.33 -12.13
C ASP A 138 -11.62 -2.42 -10.94
N ALA A 139 -10.51 -1.67 -10.93
CA ALA A 139 -9.59 -1.65 -9.80
C ALA A 139 -10.14 -0.81 -8.66
N GLU A 140 -10.89 -1.44 -7.76
CA GLU A 140 -11.44 -0.77 -6.58
C GLU A 140 -10.36 -0.48 -5.52
N TYR A 141 -9.31 -1.30 -5.44
CA TYR A 141 -8.21 -1.12 -4.50
C TYR A 141 -7.01 -0.48 -5.19
N ARG A 142 -6.87 0.81 -5.00
CA ARG A 142 -5.82 1.63 -5.59
C ARG A 142 -5.42 2.75 -4.66
N ASP A 143 -4.20 3.25 -4.83
CA ASP A 143 -3.66 4.41 -4.17
C ASP A 143 -2.67 5.14 -5.08
N THR A 144 -2.50 6.44 -4.88
CA THR A 144 -1.50 7.23 -5.56
C THR A 144 -0.92 8.26 -4.61
N TRP A 145 0.38 8.34 -4.53
CA TRP A 145 1.03 9.40 -3.79
C TRP A 145 2.31 9.85 -4.49
N VAL A 146 2.69 11.06 -4.21
CA VAL A 146 3.83 11.74 -4.79
C VAL A 146 4.63 12.37 -3.68
N TRP A 147 5.94 12.09 -3.65
CA TRP A 147 6.88 12.93 -2.97
C TRP A 147 7.59 13.81 -3.99
N PHE A 148 7.60 15.10 -3.73
CA PHE A 148 8.25 16.10 -4.56
C PHE A 148 8.91 17.13 -3.68
N GLN A 149 10.22 17.22 -3.73
CA GLN A 149 11.02 18.14 -2.92
C GLN A 149 11.83 19.05 -3.84
N SER A 150 12.15 20.25 -3.35
CA SER A 150 12.91 21.26 -4.10
C SER A 150 13.94 21.98 -3.24
N GLY A 151 15.11 22.26 -3.81
CA GLY A 151 16.19 23.02 -3.15
C GLY A 151 16.53 22.45 -1.78
N LEU A 152 16.47 23.26 -0.73
CA LEU A 152 16.81 22.85 0.64
C LEU A 152 15.94 21.69 1.17
N ASN A 153 14.71 21.53 0.65
CA ASN A 153 13.84 20.42 1.06
C ASN A 153 14.28 19.06 0.50
N THR A 154 15.35 19.01 -0.31
CA THR A 154 15.95 17.75 -0.79
C THR A 154 17.06 17.22 0.12
N ASP A 155 17.28 17.80 1.30
CA ASP A 155 18.27 17.33 2.27
C ASP A 155 17.90 16.02 2.97
N GLY A 156 16.64 15.58 2.82
CA GLY A 156 16.13 14.28 3.25
C GLY A 156 15.25 13.64 2.19
N ALA A 157 15.50 12.37 1.88
CA ALA A 157 14.78 11.65 0.83
C ALA A 157 13.26 11.55 1.06
N HIS A 158 12.83 11.64 2.31
CA HIS A 158 11.43 11.50 2.71
C HIS A 158 10.85 12.76 3.34
N ASN A 159 11.40 13.92 3.02
CA ASN A 159 10.82 15.17 3.46
C ASN A 159 9.44 15.38 2.85
N PRO A 160 8.47 15.88 3.64
CA PRO A 160 7.11 16.08 3.14
C PRO A 160 7.06 17.15 2.05
N VAL A 161 6.09 17.03 1.17
CA VAL A 161 5.75 18.06 0.19
C VAL A 161 5.24 19.31 0.92
N THR A 162 5.77 20.47 0.56
CA THR A 162 5.46 21.73 1.22
C THR A 162 4.87 22.78 0.26
N ASN A 163 4.56 23.96 0.80
CA ASN A 163 4.18 25.14 -0.01
C ASN A 163 5.41 25.99 -0.46
N ARG A 164 6.63 25.44 -0.35
CA ARG A 164 7.82 26.11 -0.86
C ARG A 164 7.66 26.36 -2.36
N LYS A 165 7.96 27.60 -2.77
CA LYS A 165 7.96 27.97 -4.19
C LYS A 165 9.29 27.59 -4.84
N LEU A 166 9.20 26.97 -6.00
CA LEU A 166 10.34 26.59 -6.81
C LEU A 166 11.09 27.83 -7.29
N GLN A 167 12.41 27.78 -7.21
CA GLN A 167 13.31 28.83 -7.65
C GLN A 167 14.21 28.32 -8.78
N ARG A 168 14.68 29.23 -9.63
CA ARG A 168 15.66 28.89 -10.67
C ARG A 168 16.91 28.27 -10.03
N GLY A 169 17.37 27.16 -10.58
CA GLY A 169 18.53 26.44 -10.08
C GLY A 169 18.26 25.46 -8.94
N ASP A 170 17.01 25.36 -8.44
CA ASP A 170 16.66 24.33 -7.47
C ASP A 170 16.90 22.96 -8.07
N ILE A 171 17.56 22.08 -7.32
CA ILE A 171 17.51 20.63 -7.53
C ILE A 171 16.15 20.13 -7.08
N LEU A 172 15.59 19.17 -7.83
CA LEU A 172 14.28 18.58 -7.59
C LEU A 172 14.42 17.07 -7.40
N SER A 173 13.73 16.54 -6.40
CA SER A 173 13.50 15.10 -6.25
C SER A 173 12.04 14.80 -6.54
N LEU A 174 11.80 13.96 -7.54
CA LEU A 174 10.49 13.54 -8.01
C LEU A 174 10.28 12.07 -7.69
N ASN A 175 9.21 11.74 -7.01
CA ASN A 175 8.86 10.37 -6.67
C ASN A 175 7.36 10.13 -6.89
N CYS A 176 7.00 9.17 -7.75
CA CYS A 176 5.63 8.77 -8.05
C CYS A 176 5.40 7.32 -7.63
N PHE A 177 4.37 7.08 -6.84
CA PHE A 177 4.05 5.76 -6.28
C PHE A 177 2.58 5.39 -6.53
N PRO A 178 2.21 4.91 -7.72
CA PRO A 178 0.90 4.32 -7.93
C PRO A 178 0.83 2.91 -7.36
N MET A 179 -0.33 2.57 -6.79
CA MET A 179 -0.68 1.21 -6.37
C MET A 179 -1.93 0.77 -7.10
N ILE A 180 -1.89 -0.41 -7.72
CA ILE A 180 -3.00 -1.01 -8.45
C ILE A 180 -3.19 -2.43 -7.92
N SER A 181 -4.38 -2.72 -7.40
CA SER A 181 -4.73 -4.03 -6.86
C SER A 181 -3.70 -4.58 -5.84
N GLY A 182 -3.16 -3.69 -5.00
CA GLY A 182 -2.19 -4.03 -3.95
C GLY A 182 -0.71 -4.01 -4.38
N TYR A 183 -0.39 -3.74 -5.65
CA TYR A 183 0.99 -3.67 -6.14
C TYR A 183 1.44 -2.24 -6.35
N TYR A 184 2.40 -1.79 -5.55
CA TYR A 184 3.08 -0.52 -5.74
C TYR A 184 4.16 -0.62 -6.81
N THR A 185 4.32 0.48 -7.54
CA THR A 185 5.49 0.74 -8.38
C THR A 185 6.07 2.10 -8.04
N ALA A 186 7.32 2.34 -8.38
CA ALA A 186 8.01 3.59 -8.11
C ALA A 186 8.69 4.14 -9.36
N LEU A 187 8.57 5.45 -9.56
CA LEU A 187 9.40 6.23 -10.46
C LEU A 187 10.08 7.33 -9.65
N GLU A 188 11.40 7.35 -9.67
CA GLU A 188 12.20 8.36 -8.97
C GLU A 188 13.15 9.03 -9.96
N ARG A 189 13.17 10.36 -9.98
CA ARG A 189 14.05 11.15 -10.87
C ARG A 189 14.53 12.40 -10.18
N THR A 190 15.71 12.83 -10.60
CA THR A 190 16.29 14.12 -10.24
C THR A 190 16.23 15.06 -11.43
N MET A 191 15.84 16.29 -11.23
CA MET A 191 15.73 17.34 -12.22
C MET A 191 16.22 18.68 -11.67
N PHE A 192 16.22 19.72 -12.50
CA PHE A 192 16.53 21.10 -12.11
C PHE A 192 15.49 22.07 -12.64
N VAL A 193 15.28 23.20 -11.93
CA VAL A 193 14.37 24.26 -12.39
C VAL A 193 15.12 25.24 -13.29
N GLY A 194 14.60 25.45 -14.50
CA GLY A 194 15.02 26.57 -15.37
C GLY A 194 16.15 26.27 -16.34
N GLU A 195 16.32 25.02 -16.73
CA GLU A 195 17.11 24.63 -17.90
C GLU A 195 16.21 24.09 -19.02
#